data_fa19cb4e9bf73c6ebab9a4a92b6c603c
#
_entry.id   fa19cb4e9bf73c6ebab9a4a92b6c603c
#
_cell.length_a   1.000
_cell.length_b   1.000
_cell.length_c   1.000
_cell.angle_alpha   90.00
_cell.angle_beta   90.00
_cell.angle_gamma   90.00
#
_symmetry.space_group_name_H-M   'P 1'
#
loop_
_entity.id
_entity.type
_entity.pdbx_description
1 polymer ?
#
loop_
_entity_poly.entity_id
_entity_poly.type
_entity_poly.pdbx_seq_one_letter_code
_entity_poly.pdbx_strand_id
1 'polypeptide(L)'
;MATAAGEIYFIGEKDLRTKEFTQYFKVGIVRENENNADRDSTQRLLEHQTGNPRELYIESVVKTELVELVETLLQKKFAPLGVRGEWMLLDSDELAKVKSEAEILAAEASEIISDI
;
A
#
# COMPACT_ATOMS: atom_id res chain seq x y z
N MET A 1 -6.56 -20.48 -3.76
CA MET A 1 -6.00 -19.16 -3.49
C MET A 1 -6.71 -18.11 -4.31
N ALA A 2 -7.21 -17.08 -3.68
CA ALA A 2 -7.91 -16.04 -4.40
C ALA A 2 -6.93 -15.23 -5.24
N THR A 3 -7.23 -15.08 -6.53
CA THR A 3 -6.48 -14.22 -7.44
C THR A 3 -7.34 -13.01 -7.72
N ALA A 4 -7.16 -11.97 -6.94
CA ALA A 4 -7.92 -10.75 -7.09
C ALA A 4 -7.04 -9.64 -7.65
N ALA A 5 -7.55 -8.94 -8.66
CA ALA A 5 -6.96 -7.69 -9.08
C ALA A 5 -7.33 -6.61 -8.09
N GLY A 6 -6.52 -5.57 -8.01
CA GLY A 6 -6.79 -4.47 -7.10
C GLY A 6 -5.67 -3.45 -7.08
N GLU A 7 -5.64 -2.70 -6.00
CA GLU A 7 -4.65 -1.66 -5.78
C GLU A 7 -3.88 -1.89 -4.49
N ILE A 8 -2.56 -1.71 -4.56
CA ILE A 8 -1.73 -1.58 -3.38
C ILE A 8 -1.54 -0.08 -3.16
N TYR A 9 -1.83 0.38 -1.97
CA TYR A 9 -1.69 1.79 -1.65
C TYR A 9 -0.68 2.00 -0.53
N PHE A 10 -0.01 3.14 -0.60
CA PHE A 10 0.91 3.59 0.44
C PHE A 10 0.33 4.86 1.05
N ILE A 11 0.06 4.82 2.35
CA ILE A 11 -0.47 5.97 3.08
C ILE A 11 0.62 6.53 3.96
N GLY A 12 0.86 7.84 3.87
CA GLY A 12 1.75 8.56 4.76
C GLY A 12 0.98 9.39 5.75
N GLU A 13 1.69 10.01 6.68
CA GLU A 13 1.13 10.84 7.73
C GLU A 13 1.76 12.22 7.75
N LYS A 14 0.95 13.20 8.09
CA LYS A 14 1.39 14.58 8.28
C LYS A 14 0.88 15.08 9.63
N ASP A 15 1.73 15.74 10.40
CA ASP A 15 1.32 16.36 11.65
C ASP A 15 0.37 17.53 11.36
N LEU A 16 -0.79 17.55 12.01
CA LEU A 16 -1.81 18.58 11.77
C LEU A 16 -1.38 19.96 12.22
N ARG A 17 -0.52 20.03 13.21
CA ARG A 17 -0.11 21.29 13.80
C ARG A 17 1.06 21.92 13.06
N THR A 18 2.11 21.14 12.80
CA THR A 18 3.34 21.62 12.18
C THR A 18 3.33 21.50 10.66
N LYS A 19 2.43 20.64 10.13
CA LYS A 19 2.36 20.28 8.71
C LYS A 19 3.59 19.53 8.23
N GLU A 20 4.37 19.00 9.14
CA GLU A 20 5.54 18.19 8.80
C GLU A 20 5.14 16.75 8.53
N PHE A 21 5.77 16.15 7.51
CA PHE A 21 5.56 14.75 7.17
C PHE A 21 6.31 13.86 8.14
N THR A 22 5.66 12.76 8.55
CA THR A 22 6.35 11.73 9.33
C THR A 22 7.01 10.75 8.37
N GLN A 23 7.81 9.83 8.92
CA GLN A 23 8.42 8.76 8.14
C GLN A 23 7.65 7.44 8.29
N TYR A 24 6.44 7.48 8.83
CA TYR A 24 5.61 6.30 8.95
C TYR A 24 4.73 6.14 7.72
N PHE A 25 4.73 4.93 7.16
CA PHE A 25 3.94 4.60 5.98
C PHE A 25 3.22 3.29 6.20
N LYS A 26 1.97 3.24 5.77
CA LYS A 26 1.14 2.05 5.82
C LYS A 26 0.97 1.50 4.42
N VAL A 27 1.15 0.20 4.27
CA VAL A 27 0.86 -0.51 3.01
C VAL A 27 -0.45 -1.26 3.20
N GLY A 28 -1.38 -1.06 2.29
CA GLY A 28 -2.66 -1.76 2.32
C GLY A 28 -3.12 -2.12 0.93
N ILE A 29 -4.24 -2.81 0.86
CA ILE A 29 -4.80 -3.25 -0.42
C ILE A 29 -6.29 -2.96 -0.52
N VAL A 30 -6.75 -2.82 -1.77
CA VAL A 30 -8.16 -2.81 -2.13
C VAL A 30 -8.35 -3.83 -3.24
N ARG A 31 -9.30 -4.74 -3.08
CA ARG A 31 -9.65 -5.73 -4.09
C ARG A 31 -10.79 -5.22 -4.96
N GLU A 32 -10.67 -5.41 -6.28
CA GLU A 32 -11.72 -4.98 -7.21
C GLU A 32 -13.04 -5.72 -7.01
N ASN A 33 -12.99 -6.97 -6.58
CA ASN A 33 -14.17 -7.84 -6.47
C ASN A 33 -14.81 -7.85 -5.09
N GLU A 34 -14.52 -6.88 -4.25
CA GLU A 34 -15.21 -6.76 -2.97
C GLU A 34 -16.62 -6.20 -3.17
N ASN A 35 -17.49 -6.45 -2.21
CA ASN A 35 -18.91 -6.11 -2.28
C ASN A 35 -19.21 -4.62 -2.49
N ASN A 36 -18.22 -3.77 -2.37
CA ASN A 36 -18.33 -2.34 -2.67
C ASN A 36 -17.49 -2.07 -3.92
N ALA A 37 -18.13 -2.13 -5.08
CA ALA A 37 -17.48 -1.92 -6.36
C ALA A 37 -16.79 -0.55 -6.48
N ASP A 38 -17.26 0.43 -5.71
CA ASP A 38 -16.72 1.79 -5.73
C ASP A 38 -15.61 2.01 -4.71
N ARG A 39 -15.22 0.97 -3.99
CA ARG A 39 -14.22 1.09 -2.94
C ARG A 39 -12.82 1.04 -3.54
N ASP A 40 -12.11 2.15 -3.47
CA ASP A 40 -10.75 2.28 -3.97
C ASP A 40 -9.82 2.77 -2.85
N SER A 41 -8.58 3.10 -3.21
CA SER A 41 -7.58 3.58 -2.24
C SER A 41 -8.02 4.88 -1.57
N THR A 42 -8.71 5.76 -2.30
CA THR A 42 -9.22 7.00 -1.73
C THR A 42 -10.27 6.71 -0.65
N GLN A 43 -11.16 5.77 -0.90
CA GLN A 43 -12.17 5.37 0.07
C GLN A 43 -11.52 4.77 1.32
N ARG A 44 -10.51 3.92 1.14
CA ARG A 44 -9.74 3.36 2.25
C ARG A 44 -9.06 4.45 3.06
N LEU A 45 -8.51 5.47 2.40
CA LEU A 45 -7.89 6.61 3.07
C LEU A 45 -8.89 7.29 4.01
N LEU A 46 -10.11 7.54 3.54
CA LEU A 46 -11.15 8.16 4.36
C LEU A 46 -11.50 7.30 5.56
N GLU A 47 -11.55 5.99 5.39
CA GLU A 47 -11.82 5.06 6.50
C GLU A 47 -10.72 5.11 7.55
N HIS A 48 -9.45 5.13 7.12
CA HIS A 48 -8.32 5.17 8.03
C HIS A 48 -8.17 6.54 8.71
N GLN A 49 -8.59 7.61 8.03
CA GLN A 49 -8.53 8.96 8.59
C GLN A 49 -9.43 9.10 9.82
N THR A 50 -10.55 8.40 9.83
CA THR A 50 -11.48 8.42 10.96
C THR A 50 -10.78 7.94 12.23
N GLY A 51 -10.77 8.79 13.26
CA GLY A 51 -10.13 8.46 14.53
C GLY A 51 -8.63 8.63 14.57
N ASN A 52 -8.00 9.07 13.49
CA ASN A 52 -6.56 9.31 13.46
C ASN A 52 -6.28 10.80 13.72
N PRO A 53 -5.44 11.15 14.72
CA PRO A 53 -5.14 12.55 15.02
C PRO A 53 -4.19 13.20 14.02
N ARG A 54 -3.63 12.45 13.07
CA ARG A 54 -2.75 12.97 12.03
C ARG A 54 -3.48 12.97 10.70
N GLU A 55 -3.08 13.85 9.81
CA GLU A 55 -3.61 13.88 8.46
C GLU A 55 -2.95 12.78 7.64
N LEU A 56 -3.76 11.88 7.12
CA LEU A 56 -3.29 10.81 6.24
C LEU A 56 -3.39 11.26 4.79
N TYR A 57 -2.45 10.79 3.97
CA TYR A 57 -2.48 11.09 2.53
C TYR A 57 -2.02 9.85 1.76
N ILE A 58 -2.46 9.75 0.50
CA ILE A 58 -1.99 8.69 -0.38
C ILE A 58 -0.66 9.10 -0.99
N GLU A 59 0.39 8.36 -0.64
CA GLU A 59 1.73 8.57 -1.20
C GLU A 59 1.81 8.00 -2.62
N SER A 60 1.30 6.79 -2.82
CA SER A 60 1.24 6.20 -4.14
C SER A 60 0.27 5.02 -4.19
N VAL A 61 -0.11 4.65 -5.41
CA VAL A 61 -0.99 3.52 -5.67
C VAL A 61 -0.39 2.70 -6.80
N VAL A 62 -0.35 1.39 -6.62
CA VAL A 62 0.13 0.47 -7.65
C VAL A 62 -0.99 -0.52 -7.96
N LYS A 63 -1.41 -0.57 -9.21
CA LYS A 63 -2.42 -1.53 -9.65
C LYS A 63 -1.75 -2.85 -9.99
N THR A 64 -2.38 -3.94 -9.61
CA THR A 64 -1.85 -5.27 -9.90
C THR A 64 -3.00 -6.26 -10.06
N GLU A 65 -2.75 -7.31 -10.84
CA GLU A 65 -3.71 -8.39 -11.05
C GLU A 65 -3.68 -9.43 -9.93
N LEU A 66 -2.64 -9.42 -9.06
CA LEU A 66 -2.50 -10.35 -7.95
C LEU A 66 -2.18 -9.58 -6.66
N VAL A 67 -3.17 -8.81 -6.20
CA VAL A 67 -2.95 -7.84 -5.13
C VAL A 67 -2.48 -8.48 -3.82
N GLU A 68 -3.06 -9.62 -3.45
CA GLU A 68 -2.71 -10.27 -2.19
C GLU A 68 -1.31 -10.87 -2.22
N LEU A 69 -0.91 -11.44 -3.34
CA LEU A 69 0.42 -11.99 -3.50
C LEU A 69 1.48 -10.89 -3.43
N VAL A 70 1.26 -9.79 -4.15
CA VAL A 70 2.20 -8.66 -4.17
C VAL A 70 2.34 -8.07 -2.76
N GLU A 71 1.23 -7.87 -2.06
CA GLU A 71 1.28 -7.36 -0.68
C GLU A 71 2.09 -8.28 0.23
N THR A 72 1.81 -9.59 0.15
CA THR A 72 2.51 -10.59 0.99
C THR A 72 4.01 -10.56 0.73
N LEU A 73 4.42 -10.51 -0.53
CA LEU A 73 5.83 -10.48 -0.89
C LEU A 73 6.51 -9.19 -0.42
N LEU A 74 5.81 -8.05 -0.54
CA LEU A 74 6.34 -6.78 -0.04
C LEU A 74 6.53 -6.81 1.47
N GLN A 75 5.54 -7.30 2.20
CA GLN A 75 5.61 -7.35 3.65
C GLN A 75 6.72 -8.27 4.13
N LYS A 76 6.94 -9.39 3.46
CA LYS A 76 8.05 -10.29 3.79
C LYS A 76 9.41 -9.66 3.52
N LYS A 77 9.56 -9.02 2.36
CA LYS A 77 10.84 -8.44 1.97
C LYS A 77 11.25 -7.29 2.88
N PHE A 78 10.29 -6.48 3.29
CA PHE A 78 10.56 -5.29 4.10
C PHE A 78 10.13 -5.44 5.57
N ALA A 79 9.97 -6.68 6.04
CA ALA A 79 9.62 -6.96 7.43
C ALA A 79 10.54 -6.26 8.45
N PRO A 80 11.86 -6.18 8.25
CA PRO A 80 12.73 -5.48 9.20
C PRO A 80 12.42 -3.99 9.38
N LEU A 81 11.71 -3.38 8.43
CA LEU A 81 11.33 -1.97 8.51
C LEU A 81 9.96 -1.77 9.14
N GLY A 82 9.25 -2.86 9.44
CA GLY A 82 7.95 -2.82 10.08
C GLY A 82 8.07 -2.40 11.53
N VAL A 83 7.15 -1.56 12.00
CA VAL A 83 7.12 -1.10 13.37
C VAL A 83 5.88 -1.55 14.11
N ARG A 84 4.73 -1.61 13.44
CA ARG A 84 3.49 -2.09 14.04
C ARG A 84 2.46 -2.41 12.97
N GLY A 85 1.98 -3.67 12.95
CA GLY A 85 1.01 -4.11 11.95
C GLY A 85 1.52 -3.87 10.55
N GLU A 86 0.77 -3.11 9.76
CA GLU A 86 1.12 -2.78 8.38
C GLU A 86 1.92 -1.48 8.25
N TRP A 87 2.28 -0.86 9.39
CA TRP A 87 3.05 0.38 9.39
C TRP A 87 4.54 0.10 9.37
N MET A 88 5.26 0.89 8.57
CA MET A 88 6.71 0.84 8.44
C MET A 88 7.31 2.21 8.70
N LEU A 89 8.54 2.24 9.21
CA LEU A 89 9.31 3.47 9.35
C LEU A 89 10.31 3.50 8.19
N LEU A 90 10.14 4.45 7.27
CA LEU A 90 10.90 4.52 6.04
C LEU A 90 11.52 5.89 5.85
N ASP A 91 12.83 5.95 5.63
CA ASP A 91 13.43 7.18 5.12
C ASP A 91 13.15 7.31 3.61
N SER A 92 13.61 8.39 2.99
CA SER A 92 13.35 8.66 1.59
C SER A 92 13.85 7.56 0.65
N ASP A 93 15.04 7.03 0.93
CA ASP A 93 15.64 5.97 0.12
C ASP A 93 14.89 4.66 0.28
N GLU A 94 14.50 4.34 1.52
CA GLU A 94 13.73 3.13 1.80
C GLU A 94 12.35 3.21 1.19
N LEU A 95 11.68 4.37 1.26
CA LEU A 95 10.39 4.56 0.62
C LEU A 95 10.49 4.33 -0.89
N ALA A 96 11.51 4.89 -1.52
CA ALA A 96 11.74 4.71 -2.95
C ALA A 96 11.94 3.24 -3.30
N LYS A 97 12.66 2.49 -2.48
CA LYS A 97 12.88 1.05 -2.69
C LYS A 97 11.60 0.25 -2.56
N VAL A 98 10.80 0.52 -1.54
CA VAL A 98 9.53 -0.19 -1.34
C VAL A 98 8.57 0.07 -2.50
N LYS A 99 8.46 1.32 -2.92
CA LYS A 99 7.60 1.70 -4.06
C LYS A 99 8.06 1.04 -5.35
N SER A 100 9.36 1.06 -5.62
CA SER A 100 9.95 0.43 -6.80
C SER A 100 9.69 -1.07 -6.80
N GLU A 101 9.88 -1.73 -5.66
CA GLU A 101 9.63 -3.17 -5.55
C GLU A 101 8.16 -3.51 -5.79
N ALA A 102 7.25 -2.67 -5.30
CA ALA A 102 5.83 -2.87 -5.55
C ALA A 102 5.51 -2.86 -7.06
N GLU A 103 6.12 -1.92 -7.79
CA GLU A 103 5.94 -1.82 -9.24
C GLU A 103 6.54 -3.03 -9.96
N ILE A 104 7.71 -3.49 -9.53
CA ILE A 104 8.38 -4.67 -10.11
C ILE A 104 7.52 -5.91 -9.89
N LEU A 105 7.04 -6.13 -8.67
CA LEU A 105 6.21 -7.28 -8.34
C LEU A 105 4.87 -7.24 -9.09
N ALA A 106 4.29 -6.05 -9.26
CA ALA A 106 3.06 -5.90 -10.03
C ALA A 106 3.28 -6.27 -11.51
N ALA A 107 4.41 -5.87 -12.09
CA ALA A 107 4.76 -6.23 -13.47
C ALA A 107 4.98 -7.74 -13.60
N GLU A 108 5.68 -8.35 -12.65
CA GLU A 108 5.90 -9.80 -12.65
C GLU A 108 4.57 -10.56 -12.52
N ALA A 109 3.64 -10.06 -11.72
CA ALA A 109 2.31 -10.65 -11.57
C ALA A 109 1.55 -10.64 -12.90
N SER A 110 1.63 -9.53 -13.65
CA SER A 110 1.01 -9.45 -14.97
C SER A 110 1.59 -10.47 -15.94
N GLU A 111 2.91 -10.70 -15.89
CA GLU A 111 3.56 -11.72 -16.73
C GLU A 111 3.07 -13.12 -16.37
N ILE A 112 2.94 -13.43 -15.08
CA ILE A 112 2.45 -14.73 -14.63
C ILE A 112 1.04 -14.98 -15.18
N ILE A 113 0.16 -13.99 -15.10
CA ILE A 113 -1.22 -14.09 -15.58
C ILE A 113 -1.23 -14.26 -17.11
N SER A 114 -0.37 -13.56 -17.83
CA SER A 114 -0.30 -13.63 -19.29
C SER A 114 0.16 -15.00 -19.78
N ASP A 115 0.96 -15.70 -19.00
CA ASP A 115 1.49 -17.01 -19.36
C ASP A 115 0.51 -18.17 -19.11
N ILE A 116 -0.60 -17.89 -18.49
CA ILE A 116 -1.66 -18.87 -18.27
C ILE A 116 -2.64 -18.84 -19.44
#